data_10c23550554940d10b5efa0a17caf048
#
_entry.id   10c23550554940d10b5efa0a17caf048
#
_cell.length_a   1.000
_cell.length_b   1.000
_cell.length_c   1.000
_cell.angle_alpha   90.00
_cell.angle_beta   90.00
_cell.angle_gamma   90.00
#
_symmetry.space_group_name_H-M   'P 1'
#
loop_
_entity.id
_entity.type
_entity.pdbx_description
1 polymer ?
#
loop_
_entity_poly.entity_id
_entity_poly.type
_entity_poly.pdbx_seq_one_letter_code
_entity_poly.pdbx_strand_id
1 'polypeptide(L)'
;MIAKLMYPVVDCPDPAALAGFYARILDWEVDASDPEWVWLTSAAGQRIAFQEAKDHRPPRWPDPEFPQQFHLDFEVDTIEDVERAQREVMALGAEFLHDSGGERKGFRVFNDPAGHPFCLCYGQSL
;
A
#
# COMPACT_ATOMS: atom_id res chain seq x y z
N MET A 1 1.23 16.73 24.32
CA MET A 1 0.62 16.26 23.06
C MET A 1 -0.27 17.36 22.51
N ILE A 2 -0.05 17.77 21.25
CA ILE A 2 -0.85 18.81 20.59
C ILE A 2 -2.08 18.19 19.90
N ALA A 3 -1.90 17.04 19.26
CA ALA A 3 -2.96 16.32 18.54
C ALA A 3 -2.60 14.84 18.46
N LYS A 4 -3.56 14.01 18.04
CA LYS A 4 -3.31 12.59 17.80
C LYS A 4 -3.54 12.27 16.32
N LEU A 5 -2.79 11.28 15.81
CA LEU A 5 -2.99 10.80 14.46
C LEU A 5 -4.32 10.06 14.37
N MET A 6 -5.14 10.40 13.39
CA MET A 6 -6.39 9.68 13.13
C MET A 6 -6.19 8.54 12.14
N TYR A 7 -5.74 8.85 10.95
CA TYR A 7 -5.52 7.88 9.87
C TYR A 7 -4.76 8.55 8.73
N PRO A 8 -4.05 7.77 7.90
CA PRO A 8 -3.50 8.30 6.65
C PRO A 8 -4.60 8.44 5.59
N VAL A 9 -4.42 9.40 4.70
CA VAL A 9 -5.26 9.61 3.52
C VAL A 9 -4.40 9.46 2.28
N VAL A 10 -4.83 8.61 1.35
CA VAL A 10 -4.12 8.34 0.11
C VAL A 10 -4.85 8.98 -1.05
N ASP A 11 -4.17 9.87 -1.77
CA ASP A 11 -4.73 10.50 -2.96
C ASP A 11 -4.62 9.57 -4.16
N CYS A 12 -5.67 9.50 -4.96
CA CYS A 12 -5.70 8.60 -6.11
C CYS A 12 -6.80 9.00 -7.10
N PRO A 13 -6.72 8.56 -8.36
CA PRO A 13 -7.77 8.88 -9.33
C PRO A 13 -9.06 8.11 -9.11
N ASP A 14 -8.99 6.90 -8.55
CA ASP A 14 -10.15 6.03 -8.31
C ASP A 14 -10.08 5.42 -6.90
N PRO A 15 -10.68 6.08 -5.90
CA PRO A 15 -10.61 5.61 -4.52
C PRO A 15 -11.16 4.21 -4.28
N ALA A 16 -12.29 3.86 -4.91
CA ALA A 16 -12.88 2.55 -4.72
C ALA A 16 -11.97 1.43 -5.26
N ALA A 17 -11.37 1.65 -6.42
CA ALA A 17 -10.44 0.68 -7.01
C ALA A 17 -9.20 0.48 -6.15
N LEU A 18 -8.61 1.58 -5.67
CA LEU A 18 -7.41 1.49 -4.85
C LEU A 18 -7.70 0.90 -3.46
N ALA A 19 -8.79 1.31 -2.83
CA ALA A 19 -9.20 0.72 -1.56
C ALA A 19 -9.46 -0.78 -1.71
N GLY A 20 -10.09 -1.20 -2.81
CA GLY A 20 -10.32 -2.61 -3.11
C GLY A 20 -9.02 -3.42 -3.24
N PHE A 21 -7.99 -2.82 -3.85
CA PHE A 21 -6.67 -3.44 -3.95
C PHE A 21 -6.09 -3.73 -2.55
N TYR A 22 -6.05 -2.71 -1.68
CA TYR A 22 -5.50 -2.88 -0.33
C TYR A 22 -6.40 -3.73 0.57
N ALA A 23 -7.70 -3.74 0.34
CA ALA A 23 -8.62 -4.63 1.07
C ALA A 23 -8.27 -6.10 0.85
N ARG A 24 -7.83 -6.47 -0.35
CA ARG A 24 -7.40 -7.83 -0.65
C ARG A 24 -6.07 -8.19 0.03
N ILE A 25 -5.18 -7.22 0.19
CA ILE A 25 -3.91 -7.43 0.90
C ILE A 25 -4.14 -7.61 2.40
N LEU A 26 -5.03 -6.81 2.98
CA LEU A 26 -5.20 -6.69 4.43
C LEU A 26 -6.39 -7.48 4.99
N ASP A 27 -7.30 -7.94 4.16
CA ASP A 27 -8.60 -8.50 4.56
C ASP A 27 -9.41 -7.50 5.41
N TRP A 28 -9.39 -6.23 5.01
CA TRP A 28 -10.15 -5.18 5.66
C TRP A 28 -11.40 -4.85 4.86
N GLU A 29 -12.39 -4.23 5.52
CA GLU A 29 -13.65 -3.86 4.91
C GLU A 29 -13.56 -2.52 4.18
N VAL A 30 -14.21 -2.45 3.00
CA VAL A 30 -14.32 -1.23 2.19
C VAL A 30 -15.70 -0.61 2.41
N ASP A 31 -15.74 0.70 2.65
CA ASP A 31 -16.94 1.51 2.59
C ASP A 31 -16.77 2.54 1.48
N ALA A 32 -17.44 2.30 0.36
CA ALA A 32 -17.40 3.15 -0.83
C ALA A 32 -18.75 3.89 -1.05
N SER A 33 -19.47 4.16 0.02
CA SER A 33 -20.75 4.89 -0.07
C SER A 33 -20.58 6.31 -0.59
N ASP A 34 -19.42 6.94 -0.34
CA ASP A 34 -19.00 8.17 -1.00
C ASP A 34 -17.86 7.82 -1.98
N PRO A 35 -18.07 7.94 -3.30
CA PRO A 35 -17.06 7.56 -4.28
C PRO A 35 -15.82 8.46 -4.28
N GLU A 36 -15.90 9.65 -3.71
CA GLU A 36 -14.78 10.58 -3.62
C GLU A 36 -13.94 10.40 -2.36
N TRP A 37 -14.47 9.67 -1.38
CA TRP A 37 -13.80 9.40 -0.12
C TRP A 37 -14.17 8.00 0.37
N VAL A 38 -13.30 7.05 0.13
CA VAL A 38 -13.54 5.64 0.44
C VAL A 38 -12.75 5.24 1.68
N TRP A 39 -13.39 4.50 2.56
CA TRP A 39 -12.78 3.99 3.79
C TRP A 39 -12.35 2.54 3.64
N LEU A 40 -11.23 2.23 4.25
CA LEU A 40 -10.74 0.88 4.48
C LEU A 40 -10.56 0.72 5.98
N THR A 41 -11.25 -0.23 6.60
CA THR A 41 -11.31 -0.35 8.05
C THR A 41 -11.05 -1.79 8.49
N SER A 42 -10.17 -1.96 9.49
CA SER A 42 -9.89 -3.25 10.10
C SER A 42 -10.93 -3.59 11.18
N ALA A 43 -11.00 -4.86 11.57
CA ALA A 43 -11.83 -5.31 12.68
C ALA A 43 -11.45 -4.62 14.00
N ALA A 44 -10.18 -4.23 14.15
CA ALA A 44 -9.69 -3.53 15.34
C ALA A 44 -9.91 -2.01 15.28
N GLY A 45 -10.50 -1.48 14.20
CA GLY A 45 -10.78 -0.06 14.07
C GLY A 45 -9.69 0.79 13.43
N GLN A 46 -8.62 0.16 12.92
CA GLN A 46 -7.61 0.87 12.14
C GLN A 46 -8.24 1.29 10.80
N ARG A 47 -7.88 2.46 10.31
CA ARG A 47 -8.49 3.02 9.10
C ARG A 47 -7.46 3.63 8.17
N ILE A 48 -7.73 3.50 6.88
CA ILE A 48 -7.06 4.25 5.81
C ILE A 48 -8.17 4.86 4.95
N ALA A 49 -8.04 6.13 4.60
CA ALA A 49 -8.97 6.78 3.67
C ALA A 49 -8.31 6.92 2.30
N PHE A 50 -9.11 6.87 1.26
CA PHE A 50 -8.69 7.06 -0.12
C PHE A 50 -9.52 8.20 -0.70
N GLN A 51 -8.86 9.29 -1.11
CA GLN A 51 -9.51 10.50 -1.59
C GLN A 51 -9.29 10.68 -3.07
N GLU A 52 -10.35 11.03 -3.80
CA GLU A 52 -10.22 11.33 -5.22
C GLU A 52 -9.36 12.59 -5.42
N ALA A 53 -8.32 12.44 -6.25
CA ALA A 53 -7.47 13.53 -6.68
C ALA A 53 -7.38 13.46 -8.20
N LYS A 54 -8.14 14.32 -8.89
CA LYS A 54 -8.23 14.30 -10.36
C LYS A 54 -6.92 14.62 -11.04
N ASP A 55 -6.08 15.41 -10.37
CA ASP A 55 -4.77 15.80 -10.88
C ASP A 55 -3.64 14.93 -10.32
N HIS A 56 -3.97 13.71 -9.87
CA HIS A 56 -2.99 12.79 -9.29
C HIS A 56 -1.85 12.52 -10.26
N ARG A 57 -0.61 12.72 -9.77
CA ARG A 57 0.62 12.40 -10.48
C ARG A 57 1.44 11.46 -9.62
N PRO A 58 1.55 10.18 -10.00
CA PRO A 58 2.27 9.22 -9.19
C PRO A 58 3.77 9.52 -9.17
N PRO A 59 4.45 9.19 -8.07
CA PRO A 59 5.91 9.19 -8.06
C PRO A 59 6.44 8.11 -9.01
N ARG A 60 7.75 8.17 -9.31
CA ARG A 60 8.43 7.16 -10.13
C ARG A 60 9.69 6.71 -9.38
N TRP A 61 9.46 5.95 -8.35
CA TRP A 61 10.57 5.46 -7.55
C TRP A 61 11.49 4.54 -8.38
N PRO A 62 12.83 4.66 -8.31
CA PRO A 62 13.61 5.56 -7.46
C PRO A 62 14.07 6.86 -8.14
N ASP A 63 13.36 7.37 -9.13
CA ASP A 63 13.72 8.57 -9.88
C ASP A 63 13.65 9.80 -8.98
N PRO A 64 14.77 10.54 -8.77
CA PRO A 64 14.77 11.71 -7.88
C PRO A 64 13.96 12.90 -8.41
N GLU A 65 13.62 12.93 -9.70
CA GLU A 65 12.75 13.97 -10.26
C GLU A 65 11.27 13.73 -9.95
N PHE A 66 10.90 12.47 -9.62
CA PHE A 66 9.53 12.08 -9.28
C PHE A 66 9.55 11.29 -7.96
N PRO A 67 9.99 11.91 -6.84
CA PRO A 67 10.21 11.18 -5.60
C PRO A 67 8.90 10.76 -4.96
N GLN A 68 8.94 9.62 -4.28
CA GLN A 68 7.86 9.26 -3.36
C GLN A 68 7.88 10.20 -2.16
N GLN A 69 6.69 10.48 -1.60
CA GLN A 69 6.56 11.31 -0.40
C GLN A 69 6.38 10.43 0.85
N PHE A 70 5.56 9.42 0.71
CA PHE A 70 5.28 8.40 1.72
C PHE A 70 5.18 7.06 1.04
N HIS A 71 5.32 5.99 1.80
CA HIS A 71 4.95 4.65 1.36
C HIS A 71 4.46 3.84 2.54
N LEU A 72 3.71 2.77 2.26
CA LEU A 72 3.23 1.84 3.26
C LEU A 72 4.12 0.60 3.24
N ASP A 73 4.46 0.12 4.42
CA ASP A 73 5.14 -1.16 4.61
C ASP A 73 4.14 -2.17 5.14
N PHE A 74 4.07 -3.32 4.49
CA PHE A 74 3.28 -4.46 4.94
C PHE A 74 4.22 -5.59 5.30
N GLU A 75 3.92 -6.30 6.36
CA GLU A 75 4.75 -7.41 6.80
C GLU A 75 4.16 -8.74 6.34
N VAL A 76 5.01 -9.60 5.79
CA VAL A 76 4.72 -11.02 5.62
C VAL A 76 5.50 -11.80 6.68
N ASP A 77 4.97 -12.93 7.12
CA ASP A 77 5.52 -13.64 8.27
C ASP A 77 6.93 -14.16 8.03
N THR A 78 7.18 -14.74 6.86
CA THR A 78 8.47 -15.37 6.55
C THR A 78 8.94 -15.00 5.14
N ILE A 79 10.24 -15.24 4.87
CA ILE A 79 10.78 -15.03 3.53
C ILE A 79 10.12 -15.95 2.50
N GLU A 80 9.71 -17.15 2.89
CA GLU A 80 8.99 -18.07 2.00
C GLU A 80 7.65 -17.49 1.58
N ASP A 81 6.99 -16.76 2.47
CA ASP A 81 5.70 -16.13 2.18
C ASP A 81 5.82 -14.97 1.20
N VAL A 82 6.98 -14.31 1.11
CA VAL A 82 7.13 -13.14 0.24
C VAL A 82 6.99 -13.49 -1.24
N GLU A 83 7.43 -14.68 -1.65
CA GLU A 83 7.27 -15.12 -3.04
C GLU A 83 5.79 -15.27 -3.42
N ARG A 84 5.01 -15.90 -2.54
CA ARG A 84 3.57 -16.03 -2.74
C ARG A 84 2.89 -14.67 -2.71
N ALA A 85 3.24 -13.83 -1.72
CA ALA A 85 2.66 -12.49 -1.59
C ALA A 85 2.95 -11.64 -2.83
N GLN A 86 4.17 -11.71 -3.39
CA GLN A 86 4.51 -11.02 -4.63
C GLN A 86 3.59 -11.45 -5.76
N ARG A 87 3.39 -12.75 -5.96
CA ARG A 87 2.49 -13.23 -7.02
C ARG A 87 1.06 -12.73 -6.81
N GLU A 88 0.60 -12.72 -5.57
CA GLU A 88 -0.76 -12.28 -5.25
C GLU A 88 -0.96 -10.79 -5.50
N VAL A 89 -0.03 -9.92 -5.04
CA VAL A 89 -0.18 -8.47 -5.27
C VAL A 89 -0.03 -8.12 -6.74
N MET A 90 0.83 -8.81 -7.49
CA MET A 90 0.96 -8.58 -8.92
C MET A 90 -0.30 -9.03 -9.68
N ALA A 91 -0.93 -10.10 -9.26
CA ALA A 91 -2.22 -10.53 -9.83
C ALA A 91 -3.34 -9.51 -9.57
N LEU A 92 -3.23 -8.71 -8.51
CA LEU A 92 -4.17 -7.64 -8.17
C LEU A 92 -3.85 -6.32 -8.89
N GLY A 93 -2.74 -6.23 -9.61
CA GLY A 93 -2.36 -5.06 -10.38
C GLY A 93 -1.14 -4.30 -9.89
N ALA A 94 -0.41 -4.83 -8.90
CA ALA A 94 0.84 -4.23 -8.48
C ALA A 94 1.96 -4.46 -9.51
N GLU A 95 2.88 -3.52 -9.59
CA GLU A 95 4.09 -3.63 -10.40
C GLU A 95 5.29 -3.83 -9.50
N PHE A 96 6.07 -4.88 -9.75
CA PHE A 96 7.31 -5.15 -8.99
C PHE A 96 8.42 -4.18 -9.42
N LEU A 97 9.11 -3.57 -8.45
CA LEU A 97 10.18 -2.61 -8.70
C LEU A 97 11.57 -3.06 -8.22
N HIS A 98 11.66 -3.62 -7.01
CA HIS A 98 12.97 -3.87 -6.41
C HIS A 98 12.91 -4.93 -5.31
N ASP A 99 13.99 -5.71 -5.22
CA ASP A 99 14.21 -6.68 -4.15
C ASP A 99 15.50 -6.29 -3.41
N SER A 100 15.43 -6.10 -2.11
CA SER A 100 16.61 -5.78 -1.29
C SER A 100 17.61 -6.94 -1.19
N GLY A 101 17.16 -8.16 -1.48
CA GLY A 101 18.02 -9.34 -1.53
C GLY A 101 18.42 -9.94 -0.20
N GLY A 102 17.76 -9.56 0.90
CA GLY A 102 18.09 -10.12 2.21
C GLY A 102 17.60 -11.57 2.38
N GLU A 103 18.44 -12.44 2.96
CA GLU A 103 18.11 -13.86 3.16
C GLU A 103 17.18 -14.10 4.35
N ARG A 104 17.28 -13.27 5.39
CA ARG A 104 16.52 -13.42 6.64
C ARG A 104 15.61 -12.25 6.90
N LYS A 105 16.02 -11.07 6.48
CA LYS A 105 15.32 -9.81 6.68
C LYS A 105 15.49 -8.96 5.45
N GLY A 106 14.42 -8.38 4.97
CA GLY A 106 14.47 -7.51 3.80
C GLY A 106 13.10 -7.01 3.41
N PHE A 107 13.05 -6.48 2.19
CA PHE A 107 11.83 -5.91 1.66
C PHE A 107 11.82 -5.99 0.14
N ARG A 108 10.64 -5.97 -0.44
CA ARG A 108 10.42 -5.83 -1.88
C ARG A 108 9.51 -4.64 -2.14
N VAL A 109 9.87 -3.82 -3.11
CA VAL A 109 9.17 -2.60 -3.46
C VAL A 109 8.28 -2.82 -4.67
N PHE A 110 7.06 -2.30 -4.60
CA PHE A 110 6.06 -2.38 -5.67
C PHE A 110 5.41 -1.01 -5.85
N ASN A 111 4.83 -0.78 -7.04
CA ASN A 111 3.82 0.25 -7.20
C ASN A 111 2.44 -0.37 -7.07
N ASP A 112 1.53 0.32 -6.40
CA ASP A 112 0.11 -0.04 -6.41
C ASP A 112 -0.55 0.41 -7.73
N PRO A 113 -1.83 0.07 -7.98
CA PRO A 113 -2.49 0.45 -9.22
C PRO A 113 -2.61 1.95 -9.48
N ALA A 114 -2.45 2.80 -8.47
CA ALA A 114 -2.42 4.26 -8.63
C ALA A 114 -0.99 4.80 -8.77
N GLY A 115 0.02 3.93 -8.69
CA GLY A 115 1.43 4.29 -8.81
C GLY A 115 2.11 4.68 -7.51
N HIS A 116 1.47 4.51 -6.35
CA HIS A 116 2.14 4.72 -5.07
C HIS A 116 3.03 3.54 -4.73
N PRO A 117 4.28 3.78 -4.30
CA PRO A 117 5.13 2.71 -3.81
C PRO A 117 4.61 2.12 -2.50
N PHE A 118 4.77 0.80 -2.36
CA PHE A 118 4.60 0.11 -1.10
C PHE A 118 5.61 -1.04 -1.02
N CYS A 119 5.86 -1.52 0.20
CA CYS A 119 6.80 -2.61 0.42
C CYS A 119 6.12 -3.81 1.05
N LEU A 120 6.55 -4.99 0.64
CA LEU A 120 6.34 -6.21 1.39
C LEU A 120 7.63 -6.50 2.14
N CYS A 121 7.55 -6.49 3.47
CA CYS A 121 8.70 -6.67 4.36
C CYS A 121 8.64 -8.04 5.02
N TYR A 122 9.80 -8.65 5.23
CA TYR A 122 9.91 -9.94 5.90
C TYR A 122 11.04 -9.92 6.92
N GLY A 123 10.87 -10.66 8.00
CA GLY A 123 11.88 -10.79 9.05
C GLY A 123 12.06 -9.54 9.92
N GLN A 124 11.12 -8.60 9.90
CA GLN A 124 11.27 -7.33 10.61
C GLN A 124 11.16 -7.47 12.13
N SER A 125 10.48 -8.49 12.59
CA SER A 125 10.28 -8.75 14.02
C SER A 125 11.42 -9.58 14.66
N LEU A 126 12.44 -9.89 13.90
CA LEU A 126 13.60 -10.67 14.38
C LEU A 126 14.59 -9.81 15.16
#